data_88b4d123439e723645e1a29cc219251c
#
_entry.id   88b4d123439e723645e1a29cc219251c
#
_cell.length_a   1.000
_cell.length_b   1.000
_cell.length_c   1.000
_cell.angle_alpha   90.00
_cell.angle_beta   90.00
_cell.angle_gamma   90.00
#
_symmetry.space_group_name_H-M   'P 1'
#
loop_
_entity.id
_entity.type
_entity.pdbx_description
1 polymer ?
#
loop_
_entity_poly.entity_id
_entity_poly.type
_entity_poly.pdbx_seq_one_letter_code
_entity_poly.pdbx_strand_id
1 'polypeptide(L)'
;MLEENAEIVDHFVREVVGFEDFALYTHDRGVSIGLAFLGNYLDDPNPGYTVNYHFLSNSGMFLPLANLSSGQLRMLDTATADQMLTFQAGQRRRTEGEPESLAFSDIFAFNQGNVSLIYVGRYLLERQANEVRWLENLPRSPVPVAYLWGLADNVNPVRISNHVWDTYLNDRPAQSSFWVLPTAGHYPQRDNPEEVAKVIRMALTGQLPDREEEDEFMRSYGASRALEDAALVGHTKIEALDFPSSIEYTPSGYRVID
;
A
#
# COMPACT_ATOMS: atom_id res chain seq x y z
N MET A 1 -10.36 0.43 14.46
CA MET A 1 -10.05 -0.82 13.68
C MET A 1 -8.67 -0.76 13.01
N LEU A 2 -8.37 0.18 12.09
CA LEU A 2 -7.01 0.31 11.52
C LEU A 2 -6.04 0.88 12.55
N GLU A 3 -6.47 1.85 13.34
CA GLU A 3 -5.67 2.38 14.45
C GLU A 3 -5.47 1.36 15.57
N GLU A 4 -6.48 0.61 15.95
CA GLU A 4 -6.34 -0.51 16.90
C GLU A 4 -5.36 -1.57 16.39
N ASN A 5 -5.37 -1.85 15.06
CA ASN A 5 -4.37 -2.74 14.48
C ASN A 5 -2.96 -2.14 14.56
N ALA A 6 -2.80 -0.83 14.44
CA ALA A 6 -1.51 -0.17 14.62
C ALA A 6 -1.01 -0.31 16.08
N GLU A 7 -1.90 -0.18 17.06
CA GLU A 7 -1.60 -0.43 18.48
C GLU A 7 -1.21 -1.91 18.73
N ILE A 8 -1.91 -2.85 18.08
CA ILE A 8 -1.57 -4.28 18.14
C ILE A 8 -0.18 -4.54 17.55
N VAL A 9 0.16 -3.91 16.42
CA VAL A 9 1.49 -4.01 15.80
C VAL A 9 2.56 -3.47 16.74
N ASP A 10 2.33 -2.31 17.35
CA ASP A 10 3.25 -1.71 18.31
C ASP A 10 3.49 -2.64 19.51
N HIS A 11 2.42 -3.14 20.12
CA HIS A 11 2.51 -4.11 21.20
C HIS A 11 3.25 -5.40 20.79
N PHE A 12 2.96 -5.90 19.59
CA PHE A 12 3.64 -7.08 19.05
C PHE A 12 5.15 -6.87 18.89
N VAL A 13 5.55 -5.72 18.34
CA VAL A 13 6.96 -5.36 18.18
C VAL A 13 7.67 -5.25 19.52
N ARG A 14 7.08 -4.57 20.50
CA ARG A 14 7.68 -4.30 21.79
C ARG A 14 7.69 -5.53 22.71
N GLU A 15 6.54 -6.14 22.90
CA GLU A 15 6.31 -7.08 23.99
C GLU A 15 6.39 -8.55 23.54
N VAL A 16 6.13 -8.83 22.25
CA VAL A 16 6.08 -10.21 21.77
C VAL A 16 7.40 -10.61 21.10
N VAL A 17 7.89 -9.80 20.15
CA VAL A 17 9.14 -10.09 19.44
C VAL A 17 10.34 -9.38 20.03
N GLY A 18 10.15 -8.24 20.68
CA GLY A 18 11.22 -7.47 21.32
C GLY A 18 12.25 -6.96 20.31
N PHE A 19 11.80 -6.44 19.16
CA PHE A 19 12.70 -5.85 18.18
C PHE A 19 13.26 -4.53 18.69
N GLU A 20 14.58 -4.38 18.64
CA GLU A 20 15.26 -3.12 18.92
C GLU A 20 15.29 -2.21 17.69
N ASP A 21 15.33 -2.80 16.50
CA ASP A 21 15.27 -2.11 15.23
C ASP A 21 14.68 -3.02 14.13
N PHE A 22 14.02 -2.41 13.14
CA PHE A 22 13.46 -3.14 12.01
C PHE A 22 13.14 -2.22 10.82
N ALA A 23 12.91 -2.84 9.66
CA ALA A 23 12.33 -2.20 8.50
C ALA A 23 10.85 -2.62 8.36
N LEU A 24 9.98 -1.67 8.08
CA LEU A 24 8.55 -1.88 7.92
C LEU A 24 8.18 -1.99 6.44
N TYR A 25 7.56 -3.10 6.03
CA TYR A 25 6.95 -3.23 4.71
C TYR A 25 5.42 -3.20 4.83
N THR A 26 4.77 -2.31 4.08
CA THR A 26 3.32 -2.12 4.11
C THR A 26 2.72 -2.20 2.71
N HIS A 27 1.58 -2.86 2.62
CA HIS A 27 0.87 -3.09 1.36
C HIS A 27 -0.64 -3.07 1.60
N ASP A 28 -1.41 -2.58 0.61
CA ASP A 28 -2.86 -2.50 0.62
C ASP A 28 -3.42 -1.85 1.90
N ARG A 29 -4.28 -2.54 2.62
CA ARG A 29 -4.83 -2.08 3.90
C ARG A 29 -3.74 -1.90 4.97
N GLY A 30 -2.69 -2.71 4.89
CA GLY A 30 -1.52 -2.59 5.75
C GLY A 30 -0.80 -1.24 5.67
N VAL A 31 -0.95 -0.52 4.56
CA VAL A 31 -0.42 0.85 4.45
C VAL A 31 -1.11 1.80 5.44
N SER A 32 -2.44 1.78 5.52
CA SER A 32 -3.16 2.63 6.48
C SER A 32 -2.81 2.28 7.93
N ILE A 33 -2.64 0.98 8.22
CA ILE A 33 -2.18 0.51 9.54
C ILE A 33 -0.74 0.99 9.81
N GLY A 34 0.16 0.86 8.83
CA GLY A 34 1.55 1.29 8.96
C GLY A 34 1.72 2.79 9.09
N LEU A 35 0.87 3.58 8.40
CA LEU A 35 0.87 5.05 8.54
C LEU A 35 0.32 5.49 9.90
N ALA A 36 -0.70 4.82 10.43
CA ALA A 36 -1.19 5.05 11.80
C ALA A 36 -0.12 4.65 12.83
N PHE A 37 0.52 3.48 12.66
CA PHE A 37 1.64 3.03 13.47
C PHE A 37 2.81 4.03 13.44
N LEU A 38 3.17 4.54 12.26
CA LEU A 38 4.20 5.57 12.12
C LEU A 38 3.84 6.84 12.90
N GLY A 39 2.56 7.25 12.89
CA GLY A 39 2.08 8.37 13.69
C GLY A 39 2.28 8.14 15.19
N ASN A 40 1.87 6.97 15.70
CA ASN A 40 2.07 6.59 17.10
C ASN A 40 3.56 6.57 17.47
N TYR A 41 4.41 6.01 16.58
CA TYR A 41 5.86 5.98 16.76
C TYR A 41 6.47 7.39 16.85
N LEU A 42 6.01 8.33 16.03
CA LEU A 42 6.50 9.72 16.02
C LEU A 42 6.05 10.53 17.24
N ASP A 43 4.89 10.22 17.77
CA ASP A 43 4.30 10.91 18.91
C ASP A 43 4.76 10.32 20.26
N ASP A 44 5.37 9.13 20.27
CA ASP A 44 5.96 8.52 21.47
C ASP A 44 7.40 9.04 21.70
N PRO A 45 7.67 9.74 22.80
CA PRO A 45 9.01 10.25 23.11
C PRO A 45 10.03 9.13 23.42
N ASN A 46 9.58 7.90 23.65
CA ASN A 46 10.42 6.76 23.97
C ASN A 46 9.83 5.45 23.43
N PRO A 47 9.83 5.25 22.12
CA PRO A 47 9.20 4.10 21.49
C PRO A 47 9.85 2.75 21.87
N GLY A 48 11.09 2.75 22.38
CA GLY A 48 11.81 1.55 22.77
C GLY A 48 12.40 0.75 21.59
N TYR A 49 12.19 1.19 20.36
CA TYR A 49 12.73 0.60 19.14
C TYR A 49 12.98 1.68 18.07
N THR A 50 13.65 1.30 16.99
CA THR A 50 13.93 2.16 15.84
C THR A 50 13.31 1.57 14.58
N VAL A 51 12.54 2.38 13.82
CA VAL A 51 12.11 2.02 12.46
C VAL A 51 13.18 2.54 11.50
N ASN A 52 13.98 1.63 10.93
CA ASN A 52 15.11 1.97 10.09
C ASN A 52 14.71 2.37 8.67
N TYR A 53 13.64 1.79 8.15
CA TYR A 53 13.15 2.02 6.79
C TYR A 53 11.66 1.70 6.67
N HIS A 54 10.94 2.43 5.82
CA HIS A 54 9.55 2.12 5.49
C HIS A 54 9.43 1.83 3.98
N PHE A 55 9.11 0.60 3.63
CA PHE A 55 8.74 0.16 2.29
C PHE A 55 7.23 0.28 2.14
N LEU A 56 6.81 1.22 1.32
CA LEU A 56 5.42 1.58 1.09
C LEU A 56 4.99 1.07 -0.29
N SER A 57 3.96 0.25 -0.37
CA SER A 57 3.56 -0.39 -1.63
C SER A 57 2.07 -0.14 -1.96
N ASN A 58 1.63 -0.64 -3.11
CA ASN A 58 0.29 -0.46 -3.67
C ASN A 58 -0.82 -0.45 -2.62
N SER A 59 -1.58 0.63 -2.58
CA SER A 59 -2.68 0.82 -1.62
C SER A 59 -3.66 1.88 -2.09
N GLY A 60 -4.93 1.71 -1.78
CA GLY A 60 -5.95 2.76 -1.88
C GLY A 60 -5.86 3.78 -0.75
N MET A 61 -4.65 4.19 -0.37
CA MET A 61 -4.38 5.07 0.78
C MET A 61 -4.93 6.47 0.64
N PHE A 62 -5.36 6.85 -0.57
CA PHE A 62 -6.08 8.08 -0.84
C PHE A 62 -7.31 7.75 -1.69
N LEU A 63 -8.46 7.58 -1.05
CA LEU A 63 -9.70 7.10 -1.65
C LEU A 63 -10.22 7.95 -2.83
N PRO A 64 -10.11 9.28 -2.84
CA PRO A 64 -10.57 10.09 -3.96
C PRO A 64 -9.96 9.71 -5.31
N LEU A 65 -8.80 9.07 -5.31
CA LEU A 65 -8.11 8.62 -6.51
C LEU A 65 -8.13 7.09 -6.70
N ALA A 66 -8.73 6.34 -5.77
CA ALA A 66 -8.83 4.88 -5.86
C ALA A 66 -9.93 4.44 -6.85
N ASN A 67 -9.81 3.21 -7.34
CA ASN A 67 -10.92 2.50 -7.94
C ASN A 67 -11.59 1.64 -6.86
N LEU A 68 -12.91 1.63 -6.81
CA LEU A 68 -13.65 0.80 -5.87
C LEU A 68 -14.55 -0.17 -6.64
N SER A 69 -14.59 -1.42 -6.20
CA SER A 69 -15.58 -2.36 -6.70
C SER A 69 -16.97 -2.01 -6.18
N SER A 70 -18.01 -2.51 -6.83
CA SER A 70 -19.40 -2.37 -6.37
C SER A 70 -19.58 -2.91 -4.94
N GLY A 71 -18.82 -3.97 -4.58
CA GLY A 71 -18.78 -4.51 -3.22
C GLY A 71 -18.19 -3.52 -2.20
N GLN A 72 -17.08 -2.86 -2.54
CA GLN A 72 -16.48 -1.82 -1.69
C GLN A 72 -17.37 -0.58 -1.55
N LEU A 73 -18.02 -0.16 -2.62
CA LEU A 73 -19.02 0.93 -2.55
C LEU A 73 -20.15 0.60 -1.59
N ARG A 74 -20.66 -0.63 -1.63
CA ARG A 74 -21.67 -1.07 -0.65
C ARG A 74 -21.16 -1.02 0.78
N MET A 75 -19.88 -1.31 1.02
CA MET A 75 -19.26 -1.16 2.34
C MET A 75 -19.24 0.28 2.81
N LEU A 76 -18.98 1.25 1.92
CA LEU A 76 -19.05 2.68 2.22
C LEU A 76 -20.48 3.16 2.51
N ASP A 77 -21.47 2.61 1.80
CA ASP A 77 -22.88 3.02 1.90
C ASP A 77 -23.69 2.17 2.91
N THR A 78 -23.08 1.17 3.54
CA THR A 78 -23.82 0.24 4.39
C THR A 78 -24.14 0.86 5.73
N ALA A 79 -25.40 1.19 5.92
CA ALA A 79 -25.93 1.70 7.17
C ALA A 79 -26.05 0.62 8.26
N THR A 80 -26.13 -0.68 7.91
CA THR A 80 -26.36 -1.76 8.86
C THR A 80 -25.48 -2.99 8.63
N ALA A 81 -25.07 -3.61 9.76
CA ALA A 81 -24.34 -4.88 9.74
C ALA A 81 -25.14 -6.01 9.06
N ASP A 82 -26.48 -5.98 9.19
CA ASP A 82 -27.37 -7.01 8.63
C ASP A 82 -27.37 -7.03 7.09
N GLN A 83 -27.25 -5.88 6.44
CA GLN A 83 -27.14 -5.79 4.98
C GLN A 83 -25.83 -6.44 4.48
N MET A 84 -24.75 -6.29 5.22
CA MET A 84 -23.47 -6.92 4.95
C MET A 84 -23.53 -8.44 5.18
N LEU A 85 -24.17 -8.88 6.27
CA LEU A 85 -24.38 -10.30 6.57
C LEU A 85 -25.10 -11.01 5.42
N THR A 86 -26.13 -10.38 4.86
CA THR A 86 -26.89 -10.94 3.73
C THR A 86 -26.03 -11.06 2.48
N PHE A 87 -25.16 -10.09 2.22
CA PHE A 87 -24.22 -10.14 1.09
C PHE A 87 -23.18 -11.26 1.23
N GLN A 88 -22.66 -11.47 2.42
CA GLN A 88 -21.59 -12.46 2.68
C GLN A 88 -22.11 -13.88 2.95
N ALA A 89 -23.32 -14.02 3.41
CA ALA A 89 -23.96 -15.34 3.55
C ALA A 89 -24.06 -16.11 2.22
N GLY A 90 -23.94 -15.40 1.08
CA GLY A 90 -23.82 -15.99 -0.25
C GLY A 90 -22.42 -16.49 -0.63
N GLN A 91 -21.38 -16.11 0.12
CA GLN A 91 -20.01 -16.54 -0.14
C GLN A 91 -19.72 -17.89 0.53
N ARG A 92 -19.97 -18.96 -0.18
CA ARG A 92 -19.67 -20.31 0.29
C ARG A 92 -18.18 -20.61 0.12
N ARG A 93 -17.65 -21.42 1.06
CA ARG A 93 -16.32 -22.03 0.91
C ARG A 93 -16.23 -22.74 -0.45
N ARG A 94 -15.19 -22.42 -1.22
CA ARG A 94 -14.91 -23.10 -2.48
C ARG A 94 -14.34 -24.48 -2.19
N THR A 95 -14.81 -25.46 -2.92
CA THR A 95 -14.32 -26.84 -2.87
C THR A 95 -13.58 -27.24 -4.13
N GLU A 96 -13.63 -26.41 -5.17
CA GLU A 96 -13.00 -26.62 -6.47
C GLU A 96 -12.34 -25.33 -6.96
N GLY A 97 -11.20 -25.43 -7.61
CA GLY A 97 -10.42 -24.31 -8.17
C GLY A 97 -8.92 -24.49 -7.97
N GLU A 98 -8.17 -23.47 -8.39
CA GLU A 98 -6.71 -23.44 -8.23
C GLU A 98 -6.32 -23.46 -6.73
N PRO A 99 -5.18 -24.07 -6.36
CA PRO A 99 -4.74 -24.24 -4.97
C PRO A 99 -4.72 -22.93 -4.17
N GLU A 100 -4.27 -21.84 -4.77
CA GLU A 100 -4.24 -20.52 -4.15
C GLU A 100 -5.66 -20.01 -3.84
N SER A 101 -6.58 -20.16 -4.77
CA SER A 101 -7.98 -19.76 -4.60
C SER A 101 -8.68 -20.57 -3.50
N LEU A 102 -8.34 -21.86 -3.38
CA LEU A 102 -8.84 -22.72 -2.31
C LEU A 102 -8.27 -22.30 -0.96
N ALA A 103 -6.96 -22.01 -0.89
CA ALA A 103 -6.31 -21.54 0.33
C ALA A 103 -6.92 -20.22 0.84
N PHE A 104 -7.16 -19.25 -0.05
CA PHE A 104 -7.87 -18.02 0.33
C PHE A 104 -9.28 -18.31 0.83
N SER A 105 -10.01 -19.19 0.16
CA SER A 105 -11.35 -19.57 0.59
C SER A 105 -11.35 -20.22 1.99
N ASP A 106 -10.34 -21.04 2.28
CA ASP A 106 -10.17 -21.68 3.58
C ASP A 106 -9.84 -20.66 4.68
N ILE A 107 -8.94 -19.70 4.39
CA ILE A 107 -8.61 -18.59 5.30
C ILE A 107 -9.86 -17.78 5.65
N PHE A 108 -10.66 -17.40 4.64
CA PHE A 108 -11.89 -16.65 4.87
C PHE A 108 -12.98 -17.45 5.59
N ALA A 109 -13.00 -18.78 5.45
CA ALA A 109 -13.94 -19.64 6.17
C ALA A 109 -13.50 -19.96 7.60
N PHE A 110 -12.18 -19.86 7.90
CA PHE A 110 -11.62 -20.20 9.19
C PHE A 110 -12.20 -19.33 10.30
N ASN A 111 -12.62 -19.94 11.38
CA ASN A 111 -13.16 -19.28 12.57
C ASN A 111 -14.24 -18.22 12.26
N GLN A 112 -15.14 -18.50 11.32
CA GLN A 112 -16.17 -17.57 10.86
C GLN A 112 -15.60 -16.25 10.27
N GLY A 113 -14.44 -16.31 9.63
CA GLY A 113 -13.77 -15.16 9.04
C GLY A 113 -14.63 -14.40 8.04
N ASN A 114 -15.50 -15.11 7.29
CA ASN A 114 -16.50 -14.49 6.41
C ASN A 114 -17.49 -13.57 7.14
N VAL A 115 -17.83 -13.85 8.40
CA VAL A 115 -18.65 -12.96 9.24
C VAL A 115 -17.82 -11.77 9.71
N SER A 116 -16.57 -12.00 10.07
CA SER A 116 -15.64 -10.93 10.49
C SER A 116 -15.34 -9.93 9.36
N LEU A 117 -15.45 -10.33 8.07
CA LEU A 117 -15.28 -9.43 6.93
C LEU A 117 -16.26 -8.24 6.94
N ILE A 118 -17.40 -8.36 7.61
CA ILE A 118 -18.35 -7.24 7.79
C ILE A 118 -17.68 -6.10 8.54
N TYR A 119 -17.04 -6.46 9.66
CA TYR A 119 -16.32 -5.47 10.47
C TYR A 119 -15.07 -4.97 9.77
N VAL A 120 -14.38 -5.88 9.09
CA VAL A 120 -13.19 -5.56 8.28
C VAL A 120 -13.55 -4.59 7.14
N GLY A 121 -14.70 -4.77 6.49
CA GLY A 121 -15.15 -3.89 5.40
C GLY A 121 -15.31 -2.42 5.80
N ARG A 122 -15.53 -2.13 7.07
CA ARG A 122 -15.60 -0.74 7.60
C ARG A 122 -14.26 -0.01 7.57
N TYR A 123 -13.16 -0.68 7.25
CA TYR A 123 -11.86 -0.02 7.10
C TYR A 123 -11.88 1.13 6.10
N LEU A 124 -12.73 1.07 5.06
CA LEU A 124 -12.88 2.14 4.08
C LEU A 124 -13.43 3.42 4.71
N LEU A 125 -14.40 3.31 5.63
CA LEU A 125 -14.93 4.47 6.35
C LEU A 125 -13.88 5.10 7.27
N GLU A 126 -13.12 4.27 7.96
CA GLU A 126 -12.03 4.74 8.82
C GLU A 126 -10.90 5.37 7.99
N ARG A 127 -10.58 4.77 6.82
CA ARG A 127 -9.64 5.34 5.85
C ARG A 127 -10.11 6.70 5.36
N GLN A 128 -11.34 6.80 4.88
CA GLN A 128 -11.92 8.05 4.39
C GLN A 128 -11.86 9.18 5.45
N ALA A 129 -12.07 8.84 6.71
CA ALA A 129 -12.03 9.81 7.80
C ALA A 129 -10.60 10.24 8.20
N ASN A 130 -9.58 9.44 7.90
CA ASN A 130 -8.24 9.62 8.46
C ASN A 130 -7.12 9.65 7.43
N GLU A 131 -7.37 9.37 6.14
CA GLU A 131 -6.33 9.18 5.13
C GLU A 131 -5.35 10.35 5.03
N VAL A 132 -5.84 11.58 5.07
CA VAL A 132 -4.98 12.78 5.05
C VAL A 132 -4.11 12.84 6.30
N ARG A 133 -4.71 12.67 7.48
CA ARG A 133 -3.98 12.69 8.76
C ARG A 133 -2.88 11.62 8.82
N TRP A 134 -3.17 10.42 8.31
CA TRP A 134 -2.18 9.35 8.27
C TRP A 134 -1.07 9.64 7.25
N LEU A 135 -1.41 10.14 6.06
CA LEU A 135 -0.43 10.51 5.04
C LEU A 135 0.50 11.65 5.49
N GLU A 136 -0.01 12.58 6.31
CA GLU A 136 0.79 13.67 6.89
C GLU A 136 1.90 13.17 7.84
N ASN A 137 1.87 11.92 8.28
CA ASN A 137 2.97 11.31 9.02
C ASN A 137 4.22 11.06 8.15
N LEU A 138 4.07 10.93 6.84
CA LEU A 138 5.20 10.74 5.92
C LEU A 138 6.17 11.93 5.91
N PRO A 139 5.73 13.18 5.67
CA PRO A 139 6.63 14.33 5.70
C PRO A 139 7.17 14.65 7.10
N ARG A 140 6.45 14.28 8.17
CA ARG A 140 6.90 14.45 9.56
C ARG A 140 8.00 13.46 9.95
N SER A 141 8.04 12.30 9.31
CA SER A 141 8.89 11.18 9.71
C SER A 141 10.35 11.35 9.28
N PRO A 142 11.33 11.07 10.16
CA PRO A 142 12.72 10.94 9.78
C PRO A 142 13.06 9.60 9.12
N VAL A 143 12.13 8.64 9.10
CA VAL A 143 12.34 7.30 8.55
C VAL A 143 12.42 7.37 7.03
N PRO A 144 13.50 6.86 6.39
CA PRO A 144 13.58 6.81 4.93
C PRO A 144 12.48 5.93 4.34
N VAL A 145 12.01 6.27 3.13
CA VAL A 145 10.92 5.56 2.44
C VAL A 145 11.39 5.07 1.07
N ALA A 146 11.14 3.80 0.76
CA ALA A 146 11.09 3.32 -0.61
C ALA A 146 9.62 3.08 -0.99
N TYR A 147 9.13 3.84 -1.96
CA TYR A 147 7.77 3.79 -2.44
C TYR A 147 7.69 2.94 -3.71
N LEU A 148 7.07 1.77 -3.63
CA LEU A 148 7.00 0.78 -4.71
C LEU A 148 5.59 0.73 -5.29
N TRP A 149 5.46 0.77 -6.62
CA TRP A 149 4.16 0.75 -7.26
C TRP A 149 4.10 -0.17 -8.48
N GLY A 150 3.23 -1.17 -8.43
CA GLY A 150 2.88 -2.00 -9.57
C GLY A 150 1.94 -1.22 -10.50
N LEU A 151 2.38 -0.99 -11.76
CA LEU A 151 1.64 -0.16 -12.73
C LEU A 151 0.39 -0.85 -13.31
N ALA A 152 0.32 -2.18 -13.23
CA ALA A 152 -0.84 -2.96 -13.69
C ALA A 152 -1.93 -3.12 -12.62
N ASP A 153 -1.85 -2.39 -11.50
CA ASP A 153 -2.86 -2.43 -10.45
C ASP A 153 -4.15 -1.71 -10.88
N ASN A 154 -5.19 -2.48 -11.10
CA ASN A 154 -6.49 -1.94 -11.50
C ASN A 154 -7.29 -1.38 -10.30
N VAL A 155 -6.98 -1.80 -9.09
CA VAL A 155 -7.66 -1.37 -7.86
C VAL A 155 -7.09 -0.05 -7.38
N ASN A 156 -5.75 0.04 -7.35
CA ASN A 156 -5.02 1.22 -6.91
C ASN A 156 -4.21 1.78 -8.09
N PRO A 157 -4.82 2.62 -8.92
CA PRO A 157 -4.19 3.14 -10.12
C PRO A 157 -3.03 4.09 -9.79
N VAL A 158 -2.08 4.21 -10.71
CA VAL A 158 -0.86 5.01 -10.56
C VAL A 158 -1.09 6.48 -10.20
N ARG A 159 -2.27 7.03 -10.47
CA ARG A 159 -2.62 8.39 -10.04
C ARG A 159 -2.59 8.58 -8.51
N ILE A 160 -2.79 7.50 -7.73
CA ILE A 160 -2.61 7.53 -6.27
C ILE A 160 -1.13 7.71 -5.97
N SER A 161 -0.26 6.93 -6.63
CA SER A 161 1.17 7.01 -6.35
C SER A 161 1.76 8.36 -6.71
N ASN A 162 1.37 8.94 -7.84
CA ASN A 162 1.79 10.28 -8.23
C ASN A 162 1.35 11.32 -7.20
N HIS A 163 0.07 11.29 -6.79
CA HIS A 163 -0.43 12.23 -5.77
C HIS A 163 0.33 12.09 -4.43
N VAL A 164 0.55 10.86 -3.96
CA VAL A 164 1.25 10.64 -2.68
C VAL A 164 2.72 11.04 -2.79
N TRP A 165 3.37 10.76 -3.93
CA TRP A 165 4.73 11.21 -4.17
C TRP A 165 4.84 12.73 -4.16
N ASP A 166 4.05 13.41 -4.96
CA ASP A 166 4.14 14.85 -5.15
C ASP A 166 3.75 15.64 -3.89
N THR A 167 2.80 15.09 -3.11
CA THR A 167 2.26 15.79 -1.94
C THR A 167 3.03 15.50 -0.65
N TYR A 168 3.52 14.26 -0.47
CA TYR A 168 4.01 13.81 0.85
C TYR A 168 5.44 13.29 0.85
N LEU A 169 5.99 12.85 -0.29
CA LEU A 169 7.29 12.17 -0.35
C LEU A 169 8.38 12.93 -1.07
N ASN A 170 8.05 13.69 -2.10
CA ASN A 170 9.04 14.36 -2.96
C ASN A 170 9.85 15.42 -2.21
N ASP A 171 9.21 16.27 -1.40
CA ASP A 171 9.87 17.39 -0.70
C ASP A 171 9.79 17.20 0.83
N ARG A 172 10.44 16.18 1.35
CA ARG A 172 10.54 15.92 2.79
C ARG A 172 12.00 15.93 3.25
N PRO A 173 12.27 16.15 4.57
CA PRO A 173 13.64 16.14 5.10
C PRO A 173 14.35 14.78 4.97
N ALA A 174 13.63 13.68 5.18
CA ALA A 174 14.17 12.34 5.07
C ALA A 174 14.19 11.86 3.62
N GLN A 175 15.10 10.93 3.32
CA GLN A 175 15.23 10.35 1.99
C GLN A 175 13.96 9.58 1.59
N SER A 176 13.53 9.77 0.35
CA SER A 176 12.53 8.95 -0.32
C SER A 176 13.03 8.51 -1.68
N SER A 177 12.60 7.34 -2.12
CA SER A 177 12.81 6.85 -3.48
C SER A 177 11.50 6.29 -4.02
N PHE A 178 11.19 6.57 -5.28
CA PHE A 178 9.97 6.09 -5.95
C PHE A 178 10.33 5.07 -7.01
N TRP A 179 9.76 3.89 -6.89
CA TRP A 179 10.00 2.73 -7.73
C TRP A 179 8.73 2.27 -8.40
N VAL A 180 8.80 1.99 -9.68
CA VAL A 180 7.70 1.35 -10.40
C VAL A 180 8.08 -0.08 -10.81
N LEU A 181 7.08 -0.96 -10.76
CA LEU A 181 7.16 -2.33 -11.25
C LEU A 181 6.18 -2.44 -12.42
N PRO A 182 6.64 -2.33 -13.67
CA PRO A 182 5.77 -2.13 -14.83
C PRO A 182 4.75 -3.24 -15.08
N THR A 183 5.12 -4.49 -14.77
CA THR A 183 4.28 -5.68 -14.98
C THR A 183 3.52 -6.14 -13.74
N ALA A 184 3.88 -5.65 -12.56
CA ALA A 184 3.20 -6.01 -11.32
C ALA A 184 1.81 -5.37 -11.22
N GLY A 185 0.85 -6.14 -10.73
CA GLY A 185 -0.49 -5.68 -10.38
C GLY A 185 -0.59 -5.25 -8.93
N HIS A 186 -1.74 -5.58 -8.32
CA HIS A 186 -2.05 -5.20 -6.95
C HIS A 186 -1.10 -5.80 -5.90
N TYR A 187 -0.49 -6.94 -6.17
CA TYR A 187 0.41 -7.66 -5.26
C TYR A 187 1.86 -7.72 -5.79
N PRO A 188 2.61 -6.60 -5.80
CA PRO A 188 3.98 -6.59 -6.35
C PRO A 188 4.89 -7.64 -5.73
N GLN A 189 4.77 -7.89 -4.43
CA GLN A 189 5.53 -8.91 -3.71
C GLN A 189 5.23 -10.35 -4.15
N ARG A 190 4.11 -10.58 -4.84
CA ARG A 190 3.74 -11.86 -5.44
C ARG A 190 4.10 -11.91 -6.91
N ASP A 191 3.81 -10.82 -7.63
CA ASP A 191 3.95 -10.77 -9.08
C ASP A 191 5.42 -10.65 -9.51
N ASN A 192 6.22 -9.85 -8.76
CA ASN A 192 7.64 -9.63 -9.01
C ASN A 192 8.46 -9.72 -7.71
N PRO A 193 8.49 -10.87 -7.00
CA PRO A 193 9.11 -11.00 -5.68
C PRO A 193 10.62 -10.69 -5.68
N GLU A 194 11.32 -11.06 -6.75
CA GLU A 194 12.76 -10.84 -6.88
C GLU A 194 13.09 -9.36 -7.00
N GLU A 195 12.30 -8.60 -7.76
CA GLU A 195 12.49 -7.17 -7.93
C GLU A 195 12.14 -6.39 -6.66
N VAL A 196 11.06 -6.77 -5.96
CA VAL A 196 10.75 -6.22 -4.63
C VAL A 196 11.90 -6.46 -3.67
N ALA A 197 12.43 -7.69 -3.61
CA ALA A 197 13.56 -8.03 -2.76
C ALA A 197 14.85 -7.28 -3.16
N LYS A 198 15.05 -7.03 -4.45
CA LYS A 198 16.18 -6.23 -4.97
C LYS A 198 16.09 -4.78 -4.46
N VAL A 199 14.93 -4.13 -4.60
CA VAL A 199 14.71 -2.77 -4.09
C VAL A 199 14.96 -2.71 -2.58
N ILE A 200 14.42 -3.66 -1.81
CA ILE A 200 14.63 -3.72 -0.36
C ILE A 200 16.13 -3.81 -0.02
N ARG A 201 16.86 -4.71 -0.69
CA ARG A 201 18.31 -4.83 -0.46
C ARG A 201 19.06 -3.56 -0.79
N MET A 202 18.80 -2.96 -1.96
CA MET A 202 19.47 -1.72 -2.37
C MET A 202 19.21 -0.58 -1.38
N ALA A 203 17.96 -0.41 -0.95
CA ALA A 203 17.58 0.61 0.02
C ALA A 203 18.28 0.41 1.37
N LEU A 204 18.28 -0.81 1.91
CA LEU A 204 18.88 -1.12 3.20
C LEU A 204 20.42 -1.08 3.19
N THR A 205 21.04 -1.27 2.02
CA THR A 205 22.51 -1.21 1.87
C THR A 205 23.03 0.14 1.37
N GLY A 206 22.14 1.10 1.12
CA GLY A 206 22.50 2.41 0.57
C GLY A 206 23.00 2.36 -0.89
N GLN A 207 22.63 1.32 -1.64
CA GLN A 207 23.06 1.09 -3.02
C GLN A 207 21.97 1.50 -4.03
N LEU A 208 21.31 2.64 -3.79
CA LEU A 208 20.33 3.16 -4.75
C LEU A 208 21.03 3.61 -6.04
N PRO A 209 20.42 3.41 -7.22
CA PRO A 209 20.91 3.94 -8.48
C PRO A 209 21.11 5.45 -8.44
N ASP A 210 22.00 5.95 -9.25
CA ASP A 210 22.20 7.38 -9.40
C ASP A 210 21.21 8.00 -10.41
N ARG A 211 21.27 9.34 -10.56
CA ARG A 211 20.35 10.08 -11.42
C ARG A 211 20.56 9.77 -12.92
N GLU A 212 21.78 9.42 -13.34
CA GLU A 212 22.06 9.11 -14.75
C GLU A 212 21.40 7.79 -15.14
N GLU A 213 21.42 6.80 -14.26
CA GLU A 213 20.72 5.53 -14.43
C GLU A 213 19.20 5.72 -14.47
N GLU A 214 18.64 6.61 -13.64
CA GLU A 214 17.22 6.99 -13.68
C GLU A 214 16.84 7.63 -15.03
N ASP A 215 17.61 8.59 -15.49
CA ASP A 215 17.36 9.30 -16.75
C ASP A 215 17.44 8.35 -17.96
N GLU A 216 18.35 7.37 -17.95
CA GLU A 216 18.44 6.33 -18.98
C GLU A 216 17.21 5.44 -18.96
N PHE A 217 16.79 4.99 -17.78
CA PHE A 217 15.58 4.19 -17.65
C PHE A 217 14.37 4.95 -18.19
N MET A 218 14.18 6.18 -17.81
CA MET A 218 13.03 6.98 -18.23
C MET A 218 12.99 7.23 -19.74
N ARG A 219 14.12 7.38 -20.38
CA ARG A 219 14.20 7.44 -21.84
C ARG A 219 13.81 6.12 -22.51
N SER A 220 14.15 5.00 -21.87
CA SER A 220 13.83 3.65 -22.38
C SER A 220 12.40 3.22 -22.08
N TYR A 221 11.80 3.70 -21.00
CA TYR A 221 10.45 3.33 -20.55
C TYR A 221 9.37 3.68 -21.59
N GLY A 222 9.50 4.80 -22.27
CA GLY A 222 8.62 5.17 -23.38
C GLY A 222 8.65 4.20 -24.57
N ALA A 223 9.73 3.44 -24.72
CA ALA A 223 9.94 2.50 -25.82
C ALA A 223 9.51 1.07 -25.48
N SER A 224 9.43 0.69 -24.20
CA SER A 224 9.08 -0.68 -23.79
C SER A 224 8.37 -0.71 -22.44
N ARG A 225 7.03 -0.79 -22.47
CA ARG A 225 6.22 -1.07 -21.27
C ARG A 225 6.29 -2.55 -20.83
N ALA A 226 7.16 -3.34 -21.42
CA ALA A 226 7.31 -4.77 -21.17
C ALA A 226 8.50 -5.09 -20.24
N LEU A 227 9.06 -4.07 -19.55
CA LEU A 227 10.13 -4.31 -18.59
C LEU A 227 9.55 -4.98 -17.33
N GLU A 228 10.10 -6.13 -17.00
CA GLU A 228 9.76 -6.84 -15.76
C GLU A 228 10.49 -6.25 -14.54
N ASP A 229 11.58 -5.53 -14.78
CA ASP A 229 12.46 -4.98 -13.75
C ASP A 229 11.82 -3.81 -12.99
N ALA A 230 12.10 -3.73 -11.69
CA ALA A 230 11.80 -2.55 -10.91
C ALA A 230 12.68 -1.37 -11.35
N ALA A 231 12.05 -0.22 -11.50
CA ALA A 231 12.72 0.98 -11.97
C ALA A 231 12.57 2.13 -10.98
N LEU A 232 13.67 2.75 -10.65
CA LEU A 232 13.71 3.97 -9.85
C LEU A 232 13.29 5.16 -10.75
N VAL A 233 12.26 5.89 -10.31
CA VAL A 233 11.64 6.97 -11.09
C VAL A 233 11.64 8.30 -10.38
N GLY A 234 12.05 8.36 -9.13
CA GLY A 234 12.17 9.60 -8.39
C GLY A 234 12.91 9.45 -7.07
N HIS A 235 13.60 10.51 -6.69
CA HIS A 235 14.17 10.71 -5.37
C HIS A 235 13.55 11.92 -4.70
N THR A 236 13.74 12.08 -3.39
CA THR A 236 13.40 13.31 -2.67
C THR A 236 13.97 14.53 -3.37
N LYS A 237 13.11 15.52 -3.63
CA LYS A 237 13.42 16.78 -4.37
C LYS A 237 13.65 16.62 -5.87
N ILE A 238 13.33 15.47 -6.44
CA ILE A 238 13.27 15.25 -7.88
C ILE A 238 11.81 15.06 -8.25
N GLU A 239 11.32 15.83 -9.23
CA GLU A 239 9.96 15.69 -9.72
C GLU A 239 9.76 14.28 -10.30
N ALA A 240 8.74 13.59 -9.80
CA ALA A 240 8.38 12.30 -10.32
C ALA A 240 7.68 12.43 -11.66
N LEU A 241 7.87 11.43 -12.50
CA LEU A 241 7.22 11.39 -13.80
C LEU A 241 5.80 10.85 -13.68
N ASP A 242 4.90 11.45 -14.43
CA ASP A 242 3.51 11.02 -14.50
C ASP A 242 3.40 9.78 -15.38
N PHE A 243 3.18 8.62 -14.77
CA PHE A 243 3.07 7.34 -15.48
C PHE A 243 1.66 7.14 -16.01
N PRO A 244 1.53 6.78 -17.30
CA PRO A 244 0.23 6.47 -17.85
C PRO A 244 -0.35 5.22 -17.18
N SER A 245 -1.54 5.34 -16.62
CA SER A 245 -2.35 4.21 -16.15
C SER A 245 -3.14 3.61 -17.32
N SER A 246 -3.38 2.30 -17.29
CA SER A 246 -4.33 1.63 -18.20
C SER A 246 -5.77 2.05 -17.95
N ILE A 247 -6.04 2.75 -16.84
CA ILE A 247 -7.35 3.21 -16.42
C ILE A 247 -7.40 4.72 -16.57
N GLU A 248 -8.37 5.23 -17.31
CA GLU A 248 -8.59 6.67 -17.46
C GLU A 248 -8.84 7.33 -16.10
N TYR A 249 -8.15 8.43 -15.86
CA TYR A 249 -8.40 9.30 -14.73
C TYR A 249 -9.79 9.96 -14.87
N THR A 250 -10.60 9.81 -13.84
CA THR A 250 -11.87 10.54 -13.72
C THR A 250 -11.72 11.64 -12.67
N PRO A 251 -11.85 12.94 -13.06
CA PRO A 251 -11.73 14.06 -12.10
C PRO A 251 -12.77 14.03 -10.97
N SER A 252 -13.82 13.22 -11.11
CA SER A 252 -14.89 13.09 -10.12
C SER A 252 -14.56 12.20 -8.92
N GLY A 253 -13.33 11.73 -8.78
CA GLY A 253 -12.92 10.86 -7.68
C GLY A 253 -12.76 9.38 -8.09
N TYR A 254 -12.99 8.46 -7.15
CA TYR A 254 -12.82 7.04 -7.39
C TYR A 254 -13.75 6.49 -8.47
N ARG A 255 -13.24 5.50 -9.20
CA ARG A 255 -13.98 4.80 -10.24
C ARG A 255 -14.49 3.47 -9.73
N VAL A 256 -15.69 3.08 -10.15
CA VAL A 256 -16.24 1.75 -9.88
C VAL A 256 -15.69 0.77 -10.91
N ILE A 257 -15.20 -0.35 -10.44
CA ILE A 257 -14.77 -1.51 -11.24
C ILE A 257 -15.50 -2.76 -10.73
N ASP A 258 -15.94 -3.61 -11.63
CA ASP A 258 -16.58 -4.90 -11.34
C ASP A 258 -15.70 -6.06 -11.82
#